data_ab388d663c8fad7a2229703224b562c4
#
_entry.id   ab388d663c8fad7a2229703224b562c4
#
_cell.length_a   1.000
_cell.length_b   1.000
_cell.length_c   1.000
_cell.angle_alpha   90.00
_cell.angle_beta   90.00
_cell.angle_gamma   90.00
#
_symmetry.space_group_name_H-M   'P 1'
#
loop_
_entity.id
_entity.type
_entity.pdbx_description
1 polymer ?
#
loop_
_entity_poly.entity_id
_entity_poly.type
_entity_poly.pdbx_seq_one_letter_code
_entity_poly.pdbx_strand_id
1 'polypeptide(L)'
;MRRLTWVLVMAIILGGVWLKQDILIGADRTRIFVTFVSHNEESISNPPCAPVMTDRARFAANRAAVLSLAQVIWDKRATWDFQSEWEYLLRLNDWETAAERDLTGGLNLVHYLNTVAPGHLQVDSHSHEGRGYNYADVAYLLAQLNVPPNGIVGGFIMSPVQNQTWTRLRVPVQGRKYPAYTWQATALWGGGSAGHRTDSNASGIWRPRSAEAFEADDPNQALLNVGNYPGTDHAVDPEPIAALLTALREGRLQAGRMYTATIMIAQCELDSDPTLIARAGLLIDQFQEDVAKGDLVWATLTEMVRVWRADYGSTPLITHP
;
A
#
# COMPACT_ATOMS: atom_id res chain seq x y z
N MET A 1 -60.92 25.74 -17.24
CA MET A 1 -59.61 25.87 -17.87
C MET A 1 -58.57 26.19 -16.80
N ARG A 2 -57.85 25.20 -16.29
CA ARG A 2 -56.78 25.40 -15.32
C ARG A 2 -55.44 25.19 -16.06
N ARG A 3 -54.64 26.25 -16.14
CA ARG A 3 -53.28 26.20 -16.71
C ARG A 3 -52.33 25.57 -15.70
N LEU A 4 -51.75 24.44 -16.03
CA LEU A 4 -50.64 23.83 -15.31
C LEU A 4 -49.35 24.52 -15.76
N THR A 5 -48.71 25.18 -14.78
CA THR A 5 -47.38 25.78 -14.95
C THR A 5 -46.34 24.72 -14.59
N TRP A 6 -45.56 24.27 -15.54
CA TRP A 6 -44.41 23.39 -15.32
C TRP A 6 -43.22 24.23 -14.82
N VAL A 7 -42.79 24.00 -13.61
CA VAL A 7 -41.55 24.57 -13.11
C VAL A 7 -40.43 23.59 -13.47
N LEU A 8 -39.59 24.04 -14.40
CA LEU A 8 -38.39 23.32 -14.82
C LEU A 8 -37.31 23.57 -13.73
N VAL A 9 -37.04 22.57 -12.91
CA VAL A 9 -35.88 22.60 -11.97
C VAL A 9 -34.66 22.21 -12.79
N MET A 10 -33.86 23.20 -13.19
CA MET A 10 -32.50 22.96 -13.69
C MET A 10 -31.59 22.54 -12.53
N ALA A 11 -31.28 21.28 -12.42
CA ALA A 11 -30.17 20.82 -11.62
C ALA A 11 -28.86 21.20 -12.32
N ILE A 12 -28.21 22.23 -11.83
CA ILE A 12 -26.84 22.57 -12.22
C ILE A 12 -25.93 21.53 -11.59
N ILE A 13 -25.54 20.52 -12.37
CA ILE A 13 -24.43 19.63 -12.01
C ILE A 13 -23.16 20.46 -12.18
N LEU A 14 -22.70 21.06 -11.12
CA LEU A 14 -21.34 21.58 -11.03
C LEU A 14 -20.38 20.38 -11.01
N GLY A 15 -20.05 19.89 -12.19
CA GLY A 15 -18.92 19.01 -12.39
C GLY A 15 -17.66 19.79 -12.01
N GLY A 16 -17.23 19.61 -10.77
CA GLY A 16 -15.94 20.10 -10.34
C GLY A 16 -14.85 19.42 -11.16
N VAL A 17 -14.35 20.12 -12.17
CA VAL A 17 -13.09 19.78 -12.82
C VAL A 17 -12.02 20.01 -11.75
N TRP A 18 -11.69 18.94 -11.03
CA TRP A 18 -10.54 18.92 -10.15
C TRP A 18 -9.30 18.99 -11.04
N LEU A 19 -8.78 20.20 -11.23
CA LEU A 19 -7.42 20.39 -11.69
C LEU A 19 -6.51 19.65 -10.70
N LYS A 20 -5.98 18.49 -11.12
CA LYS A 20 -4.75 17.99 -10.52
C LYS A 20 -3.79 19.19 -10.54
N GLN A 21 -3.47 19.72 -9.38
CA GLN A 21 -2.27 20.50 -9.25
C GLN A 21 -1.13 19.52 -9.55
N ASP A 22 -0.74 19.44 -10.82
CA ASP A 22 0.55 18.91 -11.21
C ASP A 22 1.57 19.85 -10.54
N ILE A 23 1.90 19.55 -9.31
CA ILE A 23 3.06 20.13 -8.66
C ILE A 23 4.20 19.62 -9.53
N LEU A 24 4.72 20.49 -10.41
CA LEU A 24 5.97 20.25 -11.10
C LEU A 24 7.02 20.04 -10.01
N ILE A 25 7.28 18.78 -9.70
CA ILE A 25 8.22 18.35 -8.69
C ILE A 25 9.59 18.54 -9.35
N GLY A 26 10.19 19.70 -9.15
CA GLY A 26 11.57 19.91 -9.62
C GLY A 26 12.49 18.89 -8.92
N ALA A 27 13.32 18.20 -9.70
CA ALA A 27 14.29 17.21 -9.23
C ALA A 27 15.31 17.76 -8.21
N ASP A 28 15.33 19.07 -8.01
CA ASP A 28 16.27 19.75 -7.11
C ASP A 28 15.83 19.73 -5.63
N ARG A 29 14.61 19.26 -5.33
CA ARG A 29 14.08 19.30 -3.95
C ARG A 29 14.09 17.92 -3.31
N THR A 30 14.77 17.80 -2.19
CA THR A 30 14.67 16.64 -1.29
C THR A 30 13.28 16.62 -0.64
N ARG A 31 12.61 15.47 -0.67
CA ARG A 31 11.27 15.28 -0.10
C ARG A 31 11.13 13.92 0.57
N ILE A 32 10.20 13.82 1.49
CA ILE A 32 9.86 12.61 2.18
C ILE A 32 8.48 12.14 1.67
N PHE A 33 8.44 10.96 1.07
CA PHE A 33 7.22 10.33 0.57
C PHE A 33 6.73 9.31 1.59
N VAL A 34 5.46 9.38 1.95
CA VAL A 34 4.87 8.58 3.02
C VAL A 34 3.60 7.91 2.55
N THR A 35 3.37 6.69 2.99
CA THR A 35 2.08 6.00 2.84
C THR A 35 1.81 5.11 4.04
N PHE A 36 0.54 4.89 4.34
CA PHE A 36 0.14 3.77 5.18
C PHE A 36 0.25 2.48 4.36
N VAL A 37 0.67 1.42 5.00
CA VAL A 37 0.63 0.06 4.42
C VAL A 37 -0.01 -0.87 5.41
N SER A 38 -0.96 -1.67 4.98
CA SER A 38 -1.51 -2.73 5.82
C SER A 38 -1.36 -4.07 5.12
N HIS A 39 -1.10 -5.11 5.90
CA HIS A 39 -1.20 -6.47 5.40
C HIS A 39 -2.34 -7.20 6.09
N ASN A 40 -3.06 -8.03 5.34
CA ASN A 40 -3.74 -9.16 5.91
C ASN A 40 -2.90 -10.39 5.57
N GLU A 41 -2.36 -11.01 6.59
CA GLU A 41 -1.57 -12.21 6.45
C GLU A 41 -2.43 -13.46 6.52
N GLU A 42 -1.97 -14.53 5.90
CA GLU A 42 -2.62 -15.82 6.05
C GLU A 42 -2.55 -16.32 7.50
N SER A 43 -3.60 -17.03 7.91
CA SER A 43 -3.76 -17.50 9.29
C SER A 43 -2.63 -18.40 9.80
N ILE A 44 -1.89 -19.05 8.90
CA ILE A 44 -0.76 -19.90 9.24
C ILE A 44 0.51 -19.09 9.49
N SER A 45 0.70 -18.00 8.79
CA SER A 45 1.88 -17.12 8.92
C SER A 45 1.72 -16.19 10.11
N ASN A 46 0.50 -15.74 10.38
CA ASN A 46 0.18 -14.86 11.51
C ASN A 46 -1.05 -15.38 12.30
N PRO A 47 -0.85 -16.28 13.27
CA PRO A 47 -1.95 -16.83 14.07
C PRO A 47 -2.87 -15.81 14.76
N PRO A 48 -2.42 -14.63 15.22
CA PRO A 48 -3.29 -13.57 15.71
C PRO A 48 -4.35 -13.10 14.70
N CYS A 49 -4.09 -13.21 13.40
CA CYS A 49 -5.03 -12.87 12.34
C CYS A 49 -6.02 -14.00 11.99
N ALA A 50 -5.79 -15.22 12.48
CA ALA A 50 -6.62 -16.38 12.18
C ALA A 50 -8.13 -16.16 12.43
N PRO A 51 -8.59 -15.46 13.50
CA PRO A 51 -10.02 -15.23 13.71
C PRO A 51 -10.69 -14.50 12.54
N VAL A 52 -10.02 -13.56 11.88
CA VAL A 52 -10.57 -12.85 10.70
C VAL A 52 -10.81 -13.82 9.54
N MET A 53 -9.97 -14.85 9.40
CA MET A 53 -10.05 -15.82 8.30
C MET A 53 -10.93 -17.03 8.60
N THR A 54 -11.30 -17.26 9.87
CA THR A 54 -12.01 -18.46 10.32
C THR A 54 -13.39 -18.19 10.93
N ASP A 55 -13.66 -16.96 11.34
CA ASP A 55 -14.93 -16.52 11.93
C ASP A 55 -15.58 -15.45 11.06
N ARG A 56 -16.77 -15.76 10.53
CA ARG A 56 -17.51 -14.86 9.66
C ARG A 56 -17.90 -13.53 10.34
N ALA A 57 -18.18 -13.53 11.64
CA ALA A 57 -18.52 -12.31 12.36
C ALA A 57 -17.30 -11.41 12.52
N ARG A 58 -16.12 -11.98 12.83
CA ARG A 58 -14.86 -11.25 12.88
C ARG A 58 -14.46 -10.70 11.52
N PHE A 59 -14.64 -11.49 10.46
CA PHE A 59 -14.42 -11.00 9.10
C PHE A 59 -15.29 -9.77 8.78
N ALA A 60 -16.60 -9.82 9.12
CA ALA A 60 -17.49 -8.70 8.89
C ALA A 60 -17.10 -7.46 9.70
N ALA A 61 -16.70 -7.63 10.96
CA ALA A 61 -16.21 -6.54 11.81
C ALA A 61 -14.93 -5.93 11.23
N ASN A 62 -13.98 -6.76 10.82
CA ASN A 62 -12.73 -6.31 10.20
C ASN A 62 -13.00 -5.56 8.89
N ARG A 63 -13.87 -6.09 8.02
CA ARG A 63 -14.29 -5.40 6.80
C ARG A 63 -14.85 -3.99 7.08
N ALA A 64 -15.70 -3.85 8.10
CA ALA A 64 -16.26 -2.56 8.51
C ALA A 64 -15.17 -1.61 9.01
N ALA A 65 -14.20 -2.11 9.78
CA ALA A 65 -13.07 -1.33 10.26
C ALA A 65 -12.14 -0.88 9.11
N VAL A 66 -11.91 -1.75 8.11
CA VAL A 66 -11.19 -1.39 6.87
C VAL A 66 -11.88 -0.23 6.15
N LEU A 67 -13.20 -0.27 5.99
CA LEU A 67 -13.94 0.86 5.39
C LEU A 67 -13.83 2.14 6.21
N SER A 68 -13.84 2.02 7.54
CA SER A 68 -13.71 3.18 8.43
C SER A 68 -12.31 3.81 8.30
N LEU A 69 -11.26 3.00 8.22
CA LEU A 69 -9.89 3.51 7.97
C LEU A 69 -9.79 4.15 6.59
N ALA A 70 -10.34 3.52 5.55
CA ALA A 70 -10.36 4.07 4.20
C ALA A 70 -11.00 5.46 4.16
N GLN A 71 -12.10 5.66 4.89
CA GLN A 71 -12.76 6.96 4.98
C GLN A 71 -11.86 8.01 5.66
N VAL A 72 -11.18 7.66 6.76
CA VAL A 72 -10.25 8.58 7.45
C VAL A 72 -9.09 8.97 6.54
N ILE A 73 -8.48 8.01 5.84
CA ILE A 73 -7.39 8.26 4.89
C ILE A 73 -7.85 9.18 3.76
N TRP A 74 -9.01 8.91 3.19
CA TRP A 74 -9.60 9.71 2.12
C TRP A 74 -9.92 11.15 2.55
N ASP A 75 -10.62 11.31 3.68
CA ASP A 75 -11.04 12.63 4.18
C ASP A 75 -9.84 13.52 4.49
N LYS A 76 -8.74 12.92 4.96
CA LYS A 76 -7.51 13.62 5.32
C LYS A 76 -6.49 13.70 4.19
N ARG A 77 -6.82 13.17 3.00
CA ARG A 77 -5.98 13.19 1.79
C ARG A 77 -4.60 12.53 1.98
N ALA A 78 -4.51 11.57 2.86
CA ALA A 78 -3.37 10.68 2.97
C ALA A 78 -3.44 9.54 1.94
N THR A 79 -2.50 8.61 1.97
CA THR A 79 -2.48 7.45 1.08
C THR A 79 -2.37 6.15 1.86
N TRP A 80 -2.93 5.08 1.29
CA TRP A 80 -2.89 3.76 1.87
C TRP A 80 -2.79 2.68 0.81
N ASP A 81 -1.79 1.82 0.97
CA ASP A 81 -1.58 0.61 0.19
C ASP A 81 -2.09 -0.59 1.02
N PHE A 82 -3.24 -1.11 0.61
CA PHE A 82 -3.87 -2.28 1.20
C PHE A 82 -3.31 -3.54 0.54
N GLN A 83 -2.41 -4.23 1.23
CA GLN A 83 -1.78 -5.44 0.71
C GLN A 83 -2.53 -6.69 1.19
N SER A 84 -2.96 -7.54 0.26
CA SER A 84 -3.80 -8.68 0.56
C SER A 84 -3.16 -10.02 0.19
N GLU A 85 -3.28 -10.98 1.11
CA GLU A 85 -2.97 -12.39 0.94
C GLU A 85 -4.14 -13.18 0.35
N TRP A 86 -3.83 -14.35 -0.23
CA TRP A 86 -4.79 -15.24 -0.87
C TRP A 86 -5.97 -15.62 0.02
N GLU A 87 -5.75 -15.86 1.32
CA GLU A 87 -6.79 -16.36 2.22
C GLU A 87 -7.88 -15.31 2.43
N TYR A 88 -7.53 -14.06 2.64
CA TYR A 88 -8.49 -12.96 2.78
C TYR A 88 -9.28 -12.73 1.49
N LEU A 89 -8.63 -12.80 0.33
CA LEU A 89 -9.31 -12.64 -0.97
C LEU A 89 -10.33 -13.75 -1.23
N LEU A 90 -10.02 -14.99 -0.83
CA LEU A 90 -10.99 -16.07 -0.89
C LEU A 90 -12.16 -15.82 0.07
N ARG A 91 -11.91 -15.33 1.30
CA ARG A 91 -13.00 -14.99 2.24
C ARG A 91 -13.87 -13.85 1.73
N LEU A 92 -13.30 -12.83 1.07
CA LEU A 92 -14.09 -11.79 0.39
C LEU A 92 -15.03 -12.41 -0.63
N ASN A 93 -14.54 -13.33 -1.45
CA ASN A 93 -15.37 -13.99 -2.45
C ASN A 93 -16.50 -14.84 -1.82
N ASP A 94 -16.19 -15.58 -0.77
CA ASP A 94 -17.09 -16.58 -0.20
C ASP A 94 -18.05 -16.01 0.85
N TRP A 95 -17.65 -14.97 1.57
CA TRP A 95 -18.37 -14.49 2.76
C TRP A 95 -19.01 -13.12 2.62
N GLU A 96 -18.53 -12.28 1.69
CA GLU A 96 -19.10 -10.96 1.53
C GLU A 96 -20.53 -11.02 1.01
N THR A 97 -21.48 -10.55 1.81
CA THR A 97 -22.91 -10.57 1.48
C THR A 97 -23.31 -9.40 0.57
N ALA A 98 -24.50 -9.52 -0.05
CA ALA A 98 -25.09 -8.42 -0.82
C ALA A 98 -25.26 -7.16 0.05
N ALA A 99 -25.73 -7.31 1.29
CA ALA A 99 -25.89 -6.18 2.21
C ALA A 99 -24.58 -5.47 2.55
N GLU A 100 -23.47 -6.20 2.65
CA GLU A 100 -22.14 -5.60 2.83
C GLU A 100 -21.65 -4.90 1.57
N ARG A 101 -21.95 -5.43 0.39
CA ARG A 101 -21.64 -4.78 -0.90
C ARG A 101 -22.49 -3.54 -1.13
N ASP A 102 -23.71 -3.50 -0.65
CA ASP A 102 -24.56 -2.29 -0.73
C ASP A 102 -23.88 -1.07 -0.06
N LEU A 103 -23.11 -1.30 1.02
CA LEU A 103 -22.32 -0.24 1.67
C LEU A 103 -21.18 0.29 0.80
N THR A 104 -20.80 -0.42 -0.23
CA THR A 104 -19.74 -0.10 -1.18
C THR A 104 -20.27 0.10 -2.61
N GLY A 105 -21.54 0.46 -2.75
CA GLY A 105 -22.17 0.69 -4.05
C GLY A 105 -22.28 -0.55 -4.94
N GLY A 106 -22.41 -1.73 -4.34
CA GLY A 106 -22.49 -3.02 -5.02
C GLY A 106 -21.13 -3.66 -5.32
N LEU A 107 -20.02 -3.02 -4.98
CA LEU A 107 -18.67 -3.52 -5.21
C LEU A 107 -18.21 -4.41 -4.03
N ASN A 108 -17.34 -5.39 -4.30
CA ASN A 108 -16.60 -6.02 -3.22
C ASN A 108 -15.60 -5.06 -2.60
N LEU A 109 -15.13 -5.36 -1.38
CA LEU A 109 -14.27 -4.45 -0.62
C LEU A 109 -13.03 -4.00 -1.39
N VAL A 110 -12.25 -4.93 -1.94
CA VAL A 110 -10.98 -4.58 -2.60
C VAL A 110 -11.20 -3.80 -3.90
N HIS A 111 -12.25 -4.10 -4.65
CA HIS A 111 -12.61 -3.31 -5.82
C HIS A 111 -13.04 -1.89 -5.42
N TYR A 112 -13.82 -1.75 -4.36
CA TYR A 112 -14.20 -0.45 -3.80
C TYR A 112 -12.96 0.36 -3.39
N LEU A 113 -12.07 -0.20 -2.58
CA LEU A 113 -10.84 0.48 -2.16
C LEU A 113 -10.02 0.95 -3.36
N ASN A 114 -9.87 0.10 -4.37
CA ASN A 114 -9.06 0.42 -5.54
C ASN A 114 -9.68 1.50 -6.45
N THR A 115 -10.97 1.81 -6.29
CA THR A 115 -11.70 2.70 -7.21
C THR A 115 -12.28 3.94 -6.56
N VAL A 116 -12.61 3.90 -5.27
CA VAL A 116 -13.32 5.01 -4.59
C VAL A 116 -12.47 6.27 -4.48
N ALA A 117 -11.18 6.13 -4.30
CA ALA A 117 -10.25 7.23 -4.06
C ALA A 117 -8.95 7.05 -4.88
N PRO A 118 -9.00 7.18 -6.23
CA PRO A 118 -7.84 6.99 -7.08
C PRO A 118 -6.68 7.90 -6.67
N GLY A 119 -5.47 7.30 -6.50
CA GLY A 119 -4.27 8.01 -6.05
C GLY A 119 -4.16 8.20 -4.53
N HIS A 120 -5.19 7.82 -3.76
CA HIS A 120 -5.15 7.80 -2.29
C HIS A 120 -5.21 6.37 -1.74
N LEU A 121 -6.05 5.52 -2.34
CA LEU A 121 -6.16 4.12 -1.95
C LEU A 121 -5.68 3.23 -3.09
N GLN A 122 -4.90 2.22 -2.77
CA GLN A 122 -4.36 1.24 -3.69
C GLN A 122 -4.47 -0.14 -3.07
N VAL A 123 -4.69 -1.16 -3.89
CA VAL A 123 -4.71 -2.56 -3.45
C VAL A 123 -3.58 -3.31 -4.13
N ASP A 124 -2.73 -3.95 -3.33
CA ASP A 124 -1.54 -4.66 -3.78
C ASP A 124 -1.59 -6.14 -3.40
N SER A 125 -0.74 -6.93 -4.04
CA SER A 125 -0.50 -8.31 -3.66
C SER A 125 0.40 -8.38 -2.42
N HIS A 126 0.07 -9.31 -1.49
CA HIS A 126 0.93 -9.74 -0.40
C HIS A 126 1.08 -11.25 -0.46
N SER A 127 2.28 -11.81 -0.24
CA SER A 127 2.42 -13.26 -0.29
C SER A 127 3.65 -13.77 0.43
N HIS A 128 3.41 -14.70 1.35
CA HIS A 128 4.43 -15.54 1.96
C HIS A 128 4.58 -16.90 1.25
N GLU A 129 3.88 -17.10 0.13
CA GLU A 129 3.84 -18.34 -0.64
C GLU A 129 3.36 -19.57 0.15
N GLY A 130 2.47 -19.37 1.13
CA GLY A 130 1.93 -20.43 1.98
C GLY A 130 0.88 -21.30 1.26
N ARG A 131 0.68 -22.49 1.79
CA ARG A 131 -0.34 -23.47 1.35
C ARG A 131 -0.43 -23.72 -0.15
N GLY A 132 0.70 -23.54 -0.85
CA GLY A 132 0.80 -23.78 -2.29
C GLY A 132 0.29 -22.64 -3.17
N TYR A 133 -0.06 -21.49 -2.59
CA TYR A 133 -0.23 -20.24 -3.33
C TYR A 133 1.11 -19.54 -3.52
N ASN A 134 1.27 -18.82 -4.61
CA ASN A 134 2.38 -17.89 -4.81
C ASN A 134 1.84 -16.49 -5.12
N TYR A 135 2.71 -15.50 -5.26
CA TYR A 135 2.28 -14.12 -5.52
C TYR A 135 1.52 -13.95 -6.85
N ALA A 136 1.75 -14.81 -7.86
CA ALA A 136 0.98 -14.79 -9.09
C ALA A 136 -0.47 -15.28 -8.87
N ASP A 137 -0.67 -16.24 -7.94
CA ASP A 137 -2.02 -16.67 -7.55
C ASP A 137 -2.77 -15.55 -6.82
N VAL A 138 -2.08 -14.77 -5.97
CA VAL A 138 -2.68 -13.61 -5.30
C VAL A 138 -3.10 -12.55 -6.32
N ALA A 139 -2.22 -12.25 -7.28
CA ALA A 139 -2.52 -11.34 -8.38
C ALA A 139 -3.72 -11.82 -9.21
N TYR A 140 -3.84 -13.12 -9.45
CA TYR A 140 -5.01 -13.71 -10.11
C TYR A 140 -6.29 -13.48 -9.30
N LEU A 141 -6.27 -13.74 -7.99
CA LEU A 141 -7.43 -13.55 -7.13
C LEU A 141 -7.87 -12.09 -7.08
N LEU A 142 -6.94 -11.14 -7.04
CA LEU A 142 -7.24 -9.72 -7.18
C LEU A 142 -7.94 -9.42 -8.50
N ALA A 143 -7.41 -9.95 -9.61
CA ALA A 143 -8.03 -9.78 -10.93
C ALA A 143 -9.45 -10.36 -11.00
N GLN A 144 -9.72 -11.51 -10.35
CA GLN A 144 -11.05 -12.09 -10.24
C GLN A 144 -12.02 -11.20 -9.43
N LEU A 145 -11.50 -10.41 -8.50
CA LEU A 145 -12.25 -9.44 -7.72
C LEU A 145 -12.31 -8.04 -8.39
N ASN A 146 -11.98 -7.96 -9.68
CA ASN A 146 -11.95 -6.75 -10.50
C ASN A 146 -10.92 -5.69 -10.03
N VAL A 147 -9.82 -6.14 -9.42
CA VAL A 147 -8.68 -5.30 -9.09
C VAL A 147 -7.52 -5.68 -10.02
N PRO A 148 -7.17 -4.86 -11.01
CA PRO A 148 -6.02 -5.13 -11.87
C PRO A 148 -4.74 -5.06 -11.04
N PRO A 149 -3.91 -6.13 -11.00
CA PRO A 149 -2.67 -6.10 -10.25
C PRO A 149 -1.68 -5.06 -10.81
N ASN A 150 -1.14 -4.23 -9.94
CA ASN A 150 -0.31 -3.07 -10.30
C ASN A 150 1.20 -3.34 -10.32
N GLY A 151 1.63 -4.56 -10.01
CA GLY A 151 3.04 -4.94 -10.01
C GLY A 151 3.76 -4.76 -8.67
N ILE A 152 3.11 -4.22 -7.65
CA ILE A 152 3.66 -4.16 -6.28
C ILE A 152 3.41 -5.50 -5.58
N VAL A 153 4.40 -5.97 -4.83
CA VAL A 153 4.25 -7.12 -3.94
C VAL A 153 4.97 -6.92 -2.62
N GLY A 154 4.27 -7.25 -1.54
CA GLY A 154 4.82 -7.34 -0.19
C GLY A 154 4.93 -8.79 0.28
N GLY A 155 5.45 -8.97 1.51
CA GLY A 155 5.47 -10.27 2.17
C GLY A 155 6.56 -11.25 1.73
N PHE A 156 7.43 -10.88 0.79
CA PHE A 156 8.51 -11.76 0.43
C PHE A 156 9.57 -11.84 1.55
N ILE A 157 10.08 -13.05 1.79
CA ILE A 157 11.06 -13.30 2.82
C ILE A 157 12.40 -13.63 2.17
N MET A 158 13.42 -12.87 2.53
CA MET A 158 14.79 -13.13 2.13
C MET A 158 15.39 -14.20 3.07
N SER A 159 15.62 -15.39 2.57
CA SER A 159 16.37 -16.40 3.28
C SER A 159 17.17 -17.25 2.28
N PRO A 160 18.27 -17.90 2.70
CA PRO A 160 19.02 -18.81 1.85
C PRO A 160 18.14 -19.93 1.27
N VAL A 161 17.12 -20.36 2.00
CA VAL A 161 16.15 -21.36 1.57
C VAL A 161 15.20 -20.79 0.50
N GLN A 162 15.04 -19.47 0.45
CA GLN A 162 14.13 -18.76 -0.43
C GLN A 162 14.80 -18.02 -1.59
N ASN A 163 16.07 -18.29 -1.87
CA ASN A 163 16.76 -17.78 -3.06
C ASN A 163 16.00 -18.10 -4.36
N GLN A 164 15.22 -19.18 -4.38
CA GLN A 164 14.32 -19.49 -5.49
C GLN A 164 13.21 -18.45 -5.63
N THR A 165 12.67 -17.90 -4.53
CA THR A 165 11.68 -16.82 -4.56
C THR A 165 12.27 -15.56 -5.18
N TRP A 166 13.48 -15.17 -4.78
CA TRP A 166 14.20 -14.06 -5.38
C TRP A 166 14.34 -14.18 -6.89
N THR A 167 14.77 -15.35 -7.37
CA THR A 167 14.92 -15.61 -8.81
C THR A 167 13.58 -15.51 -9.54
N ARG A 168 12.50 -16.01 -8.94
CA ARG A 168 11.15 -15.94 -9.52
C ARG A 168 10.60 -14.52 -9.57
N LEU A 169 10.83 -13.70 -8.54
CA LEU A 169 10.36 -12.30 -8.51
C LEU A 169 10.88 -11.47 -9.70
N ARG A 170 12.00 -11.87 -10.29
CA ARG A 170 12.67 -11.15 -11.40
C ARG A 170 12.15 -11.53 -12.79
N VAL A 171 11.33 -12.54 -12.89
CA VAL A 171 10.79 -13.07 -14.15
C VAL A 171 9.28 -13.29 -14.03
N PRO A 172 8.54 -13.33 -15.15
CA PRO A 172 7.14 -13.74 -15.12
C PRO A 172 7.01 -15.17 -14.56
N VAL A 173 6.08 -15.38 -13.64
CA VAL A 173 5.80 -16.71 -13.08
C VAL A 173 4.34 -17.07 -13.27
N GLN A 174 4.10 -18.37 -13.40
CA GLN A 174 2.75 -18.93 -13.39
C GLN A 174 2.27 -19.13 -11.96
N GLY A 175 0.97 -18.93 -11.74
CA GLY A 175 0.31 -19.31 -10.49
C GLY A 175 0.47 -20.81 -10.24
N ARG A 176 0.64 -21.20 -8.97
CA ARG A 176 0.70 -22.61 -8.57
C ARG A 176 -0.70 -23.23 -8.50
N LYS A 177 -1.68 -22.47 -8.05
CA LYS A 177 -3.11 -22.86 -8.01
C LYS A 177 -3.82 -22.52 -9.31
N TYR A 178 -3.39 -21.46 -9.98
CA TYR A 178 -3.97 -20.95 -11.22
C TYR A 178 -2.92 -20.88 -12.34
N PRO A 179 -2.45 -22.05 -12.85
CA PRO A 179 -1.29 -22.11 -13.75
C PRO A 179 -1.53 -21.48 -15.14
N ALA A 180 -2.78 -21.21 -15.50
CA ALA A 180 -3.11 -20.47 -16.72
C ALA A 180 -2.83 -18.96 -16.59
N TYR A 181 -2.62 -18.45 -15.37
CA TYR A 181 -2.32 -17.05 -15.11
C TYR A 181 -0.83 -16.84 -14.89
N THR A 182 -0.28 -15.84 -15.56
CA THR A 182 1.13 -15.45 -15.45
C THR A 182 1.21 -14.01 -15.02
N TRP A 183 2.06 -13.71 -14.05
CA TRP A 183 2.26 -12.36 -13.54
C TRP A 183 3.72 -12.14 -13.14
N GLN A 184 4.14 -10.87 -13.12
CA GLN A 184 5.48 -10.46 -12.70
C GLN A 184 5.40 -9.25 -11.78
N ALA A 185 6.11 -9.31 -10.67
CA ALA A 185 6.35 -8.14 -9.82
C ALA A 185 7.27 -7.13 -10.53
N THR A 186 6.99 -5.85 -10.34
CA THR A 186 7.83 -4.74 -10.82
C THR A 186 8.49 -3.98 -9.69
N ALA A 187 7.90 -4.01 -8.50
CA ALA A 187 8.47 -3.44 -7.29
C ALA A 187 8.09 -4.27 -6.07
N LEU A 188 9.00 -4.31 -5.13
CA LEU A 188 8.86 -4.89 -3.81
C LEU A 188 8.60 -3.78 -2.80
N TRP A 189 7.88 -4.10 -1.74
CA TRP A 189 7.83 -3.29 -0.54
C TRP A 189 8.15 -4.16 0.67
N GLY A 190 9.04 -3.64 1.55
CA GLY A 190 9.34 -4.30 2.79
C GLY A 190 10.08 -5.62 2.61
N GLY A 191 11.31 -5.61 2.16
CA GLY A 191 12.16 -6.79 2.12
C GLY A 191 12.37 -7.36 3.50
N GLY A 192 11.75 -8.52 3.78
CA GLY A 192 11.70 -9.12 5.09
C GLY A 192 12.61 -10.32 5.29
N SER A 193 12.97 -10.54 6.53
CA SER A 193 13.52 -11.80 7.03
C SER A 193 12.46 -12.54 7.83
N ALA A 194 12.62 -13.86 7.99
CA ALA A 194 11.71 -14.64 8.80
C ALA A 194 11.63 -14.07 10.24
N GLY A 195 10.43 -13.67 10.66
CA GLY A 195 10.17 -13.04 11.95
C GLY A 195 10.75 -11.62 12.07
N HIS A 196 10.92 -10.93 10.94
CA HIS A 196 11.34 -9.53 10.86
C HIS A 196 12.66 -9.15 11.55
N ARG A 197 13.57 -10.11 11.73
CA ARG A 197 14.78 -9.91 12.53
C ARG A 197 15.90 -9.14 11.83
N THR A 198 15.92 -9.20 10.51
CA THR A 198 16.94 -8.58 9.67
C THR A 198 16.29 -7.95 8.44
N ASP A 199 15.17 -7.26 8.63
CA ASP A 199 14.49 -6.54 7.56
C ASP A 199 15.33 -5.36 7.11
N SER A 200 15.19 -5.04 5.82
CA SER A 200 15.76 -3.82 5.27
C SER A 200 14.94 -2.61 5.69
N ASN A 201 15.26 -2.01 6.83
CA ASN A 201 14.58 -0.81 7.34
C ASN A 201 15.10 0.47 6.68
N ALA A 202 15.48 0.39 5.43
CA ALA A 202 16.03 1.51 4.68
C ALA A 202 14.94 2.43 4.11
N SER A 203 15.28 3.71 4.00
CA SER A 203 14.52 4.73 3.26
C SER A 203 15.09 4.88 1.85
N GLY A 204 14.22 5.16 0.89
CA GLY A 204 14.56 5.40 -0.52
C GLY A 204 14.03 4.32 -1.46
N ILE A 205 14.42 4.42 -2.73
CA ILE A 205 14.08 3.43 -3.78
C ILE A 205 15.35 2.99 -4.47
N TRP A 206 15.47 1.68 -4.73
CA TRP A 206 16.64 1.09 -5.38
C TRP A 206 16.29 -0.18 -6.14
N ARG A 207 17.26 -0.75 -6.84
CA ARG A 207 17.18 -2.01 -7.59
C ARG A 207 18.04 -3.05 -6.88
N PRO A 208 17.46 -3.91 -6.04
CA PRO A 208 18.25 -4.86 -5.27
C PRO A 208 19.07 -5.78 -6.16
N ARG A 209 20.37 -5.90 -5.87
CA ARG A 209 21.31 -6.70 -6.66
C ARG A 209 21.04 -8.20 -6.55
N SER A 210 20.84 -8.67 -5.33
CA SER A 210 20.53 -10.07 -5.01
C SER A 210 19.82 -10.14 -3.65
N ALA A 211 19.41 -11.34 -3.24
CA ALA A 211 18.87 -11.56 -1.91
C ALA A 211 19.92 -11.28 -0.82
N GLU A 212 21.18 -11.66 -1.06
CA GLU A 212 22.29 -11.47 -0.11
C GLU A 212 22.83 -10.04 -0.11
N ALA A 213 22.68 -9.32 -1.21
CA ALA A 213 23.10 -7.93 -1.38
C ALA A 213 21.87 -7.05 -1.69
N PHE A 214 20.84 -7.18 -0.85
CA PHE A 214 19.55 -6.54 -1.06
C PHE A 214 19.63 -5.02 -1.00
N GLU A 215 20.44 -4.48 -0.10
CA GLU A 215 20.71 -3.05 0.04
C GLU A 215 21.87 -2.57 -0.84
N ALA A 216 22.08 -3.20 -1.98
CA ALA A 216 23.01 -2.75 -3.00
C ALA A 216 22.29 -2.52 -4.31
N ASP A 217 22.37 -1.30 -4.87
CA ASP A 217 21.73 -0.99 -6.16
C ASP A 217 22.47 -1.66 -7.32
N ASP A 218 21.72 -2.24 -8.24
CA ASP A 218 22.21 -2.72 -9.52
C ASP A 218 21.39 -2.12 -10.66
N PRO A 219 21.92 -1.17 -11.43
CA PRO A 219 21.20 -0.48 -12.50
C PRO A 219 20.71 -1.41 -13.62
N ASN A 220 21.19 -2.64 -13.69
CA ASN A 220 20.75 -3.63 -14.66
C ASN A 220 19.52 -4.42 -14.22
N GLN A 221 19.07 -4.24 -12.97
CA GLN A 221 17.86 -4.89 -12.48
C GLN A 221 16.61 -4.09 -12.86
N ALA A 222 15.57 -4.83 -13.30
CA ALA A 222 14.25 -4.23 -13.56
C ALA A 222 13.40 -4.14 -12.29
N LEU A 223 13.58 -5.07 -11.34
CA LEU A 223 12.84 -5.15 -10.11
C LEU A 223 13.32 -4.05 -9.15
N LEU A 224 12.39 -3.28 -8.64
CA LEU A 224 12.64 -2.22 -7.66
C LEU A 224 12.35 -2.70 -6.24
N ASN A 225 12.85 -1.96 -5.26
CA ASN A 225 12.36 -1.99 -3.89
C ASN A 225 12.04 -0.56 -3.43
N VAL A 226 10.87 -0.39 -2.85
CA VAL A 226 10.50 0.81 -2.11
C VAL A 226 10.83 0.55 -0.64
N GLY A 227 11.67 1.39 -0.06
CA GLY A 227 12.10 1.23 1.32
C GLY A 227 10.95 1.42 2.30
N ASN A 228 10.97 0.63 3.37
CA ASN A 228 9.94 0.55 4.38
C ASN A 228 10.32 1.22 5.71
N TYR A 229 11.28 2.14 5.71
CA TYR A 229 11.64 2.86 6.93
C TYR A 229 10.40 3.34 7.72
N PRO A 230 10.35 3.18 9.03
CA PRO A 230 11.38 2.67 9.95
C PRO A 230 11.40 1.14 10.08
N GLY A 231 10.57 0.42 9.36
CA GLY A 231 10.44 -1.02 9.42
C GLY A 231 9.00 -1.47 9.60
N THR A 232 8.81 -2.77 9.73
CA THR A 232 7.49 -3.41 9.80
C THR A 232 6.94 -3.55 11.23
N ASP A 233 7.71 -3.18 12.25
CA ASP A 233 7.25 -3.26 13.63
C ASP A 233 6.33 -2.09 14.00
N HIS A 234 5.15 -2.10 13.43
CA HIS A 234 3.86 -1.91 14.03
C HIS A 234 3.59 -0.69 14.87
N ALA A 235 3.75 0.47 14.42
CA ALA A 235 3.03 1.46 15.18
C ALA A 235 2.61 2.57 14.24
N VAL A 236 1.41 3.01 14.41
CA VAL A 236 1.03 4.34 14.05
C VAL A 236 1.85 5.28 14.93
N ASP A 237 3.16 5.36 14.62
CA ASP A 237 4.16 6.12 15.36
C ASP A 237 4.66 7.28 14.47
N PRO A 238 4.47 8.55 14.89
CA PRO A 238 4.93 9.70 14.14
C PRO A 238 6.45 9.95 14.24
N GLU A 239 7.12 9.43 15.26
CA GLU A 239 8.52 9.79 15.58
C GLU A 239 9.50 9.55 14.41
N PRO A 240 9.47 8.43 13.69
CA PRO A 240 10.39 8.23 12.56
C PRO A 240 10.22 9.26 11.44
N ILE A 241 8.98 9.64 11.13
CA ILE A 241 8.68 10.65 10.11
C ILE A 241 9.12 12.03 10.61
N ALA A 242 8.88 12.35 11.88
CA ALA A 242 9.31 13.60 12.50
C ALA A 242 10.85 13.71 12.52
N ALA A 243 11.55 12.60 12.75
CA ALA A 243 13.01 12.55 12.68
C ALA A 243 13.54 12.85 11.26
N LEU A 244 12.93 12.26 10.22
CA LEU A 244 13.24 12.56 8.83
C LEU A 244 13.00 14.03 8.49
N LEU A 245 11.86 14.61 8.90
CA LEU A 245 11.54 16.02 8.67
C LEU A 245 12.52 16.95 9.39
N THR A 246 12.93 16.59 10.59
CA THR A 246 13.97 17.32 11.34
C THR A 246 15.30 17.27 10.60
N ALA A 247 15.72 16.09 10.14
CA ALA A 247 16.93 15.92 9.35
C ALA A 247 16.89 16.70 8.03
N LEU A 248 15.72 16.78 7.38
CA LEU A 248 15.51 17.59 6.18
C LEU A 248 15.74 19.07 6.47
N ARG A 249 15.13 19.61 7.53
CA ARG A 249 15.21 21.03 7.93
C ARG A 249 16.61 21.44 8.35
N GLU A 250 17.35 20.52 8.94
CA GLU A 250 18.75 20.71 9.36
C GLU A 250 19.75 20.51 8.22
N GLY A 251 19.30 20.16 7.02
CA GLY A 251 20.17 19.91 5.88
C GLY A 251 21.04 18.66 6.00
N ARG A 252 20.66 17.72 6.87
CA ARG A 252 21.38 16.44 7.06
C ARG A 252 21.01 15.38 6.02
N LEU A 253 19.89 15.55 5.32
CA LEU A 253 19.50 14.66 4.23
C LEU A 253 20.26 14.99 2.95
N GLN A 254 20.56 13.98 2.14
CA GLN A 254 21.21 14.17 0.85
C GLN A 254 20.27 14.93 -0.11
N ALA A 255 20.76 16.07 -0.63
CA ALA A 255 20.00 16.93 -1.50
C ALA A 255 19.59 16.22 -2.81
N GLY A 256 18.41 16.57 -3.35
CA GLY A 256 17.90 16.03 -4.60
C GLY A 256 17.59 14.53 -4.54
N ARG A 257 17.28 13.99 -3.36
CA ARG A 257 16.94 12.57 -3.17
C ARG A 257 15.49 12.39 -2.71
N MET A 258 14.93 11.26 -3.08
CA MET A 258 13.61 10.81 -2.66
C MET A 258 13.74 9.91 -1.45
N TYR A 259 13.28 10.37 -0.30
CA TYR A 259 13.17 9.58 0.91
C TYR A 259 11.79 8.92 1.00
N THR A 260 11.73 7.71 1.49
CA THR A 260 10.48 6.97 1.70
C THR A 260 10.30 6.62 3.17
N ALA A 261 9.09 6.68 3.64
CA ALA A 261 8.69 6.16 4.94
C ALA A 261 7.32 5.49 4.83
N THR A 262 7.07 4.50 5.63
CA THR A 262 5.79 3.80 5.67
C THR A 262 5.27 3.67 7.09
N ILE A 263 3.96 3.74 7.24
CA ILE A 263 3.27 3.53 8.51
C ILE A 263 2.52 2.22 8.39
N MET A 264 3.03 1.20 9.07
CA MET A 264 2.43 -0.12 8.96
C MET A 264 1.24 -0.28 9.91
N ILE A 265 0.19 -0.94 9.43
CA ILE A 265 -0.99 -1.32 10.19
C ILE A 265 -1.24 -2.81 9.98
N ALA A 266 -1.26 -3.58 11.06
CA ALA A 266 -1.74 -4.95 11.01
C ALA A 266 -3.26 -4.94 10.80
N GLN A 267 -3.72 -5.33 9.62
CA GLN A 267 -5.15 -5.24 9.28
C GLN A 267 -6.04 -6.02 10.25
N CYS A 268 -5.58 -7.18 10.72
CA CYS A 268 -6.37 -8.00 11.65
C CYS A 268 -6.56 -7.37 13.05
N GLU A 269 -5.88 -6.26 13.34
CA GLU A 269 -6.03 -5.50 14.58
C GLU A 269 -7.07 -4.37 14.46
N LEU A 270 -7.45 -3.99 13.24
CA LEU A 270 -8.36 -2.87 13.00
C LEU A 270 -9.71 -2.99 13.72
N ASP A 271 -10.24 -4.22 13.85
CA ASP A 271 -11.51 -4.47 14.55
C ASP A 271 -11.32 -4.80 16.03
N SER A 272 -10.11 -5.07 16.49
CA SER A 272 -9.79 -5.40 17.88
C SER A 272 -9.16 -4.23 18.67
N ASP A 273 -8.51 -3.29 18.00
CA ASP A 273 -8.04 -2.05 18.61
C ASP A 273 -8.90 -0.85 18.16
N PRO A 274 -9.90 -0.44 18.95
CA PRO A 274 -10.80 0.65 18.58
C PRO A 274 -10.08 2.01 18.48
N THR A 275 -8.85 2.13 18.97
CA THR A 275 -8.07 3.38 18.95
C THR A 275 -7.20 3.51 17.70
N LEU A 276 -6.95 2.43 16.98
CA LEU A 276 -5.99 2.39 15.88
C LEU A 276 -6.37 3.36 14.75
N ILE A 277 -7.63 3.38 14.33
CA ILE A 277 -8.13 4.28 13.29
C ILE A 277 -8.04 5.76 13.73
N ALA A 278 -8.38 6.04 14.99
CA ALA A 278 -8.26 7.39 15.53
C ALA A 278 -6.80 7.85 15.59
N ARG A 279 -5.87 6.97 16.00
CA ARG A 279 -4.42 7.26 16.02
C ARG A 279 -3.90 7.54 14.62
N ALA A 280 -4.33 6.77 13.61
CA ALA A 280 -3.98 7.04 12.21
C ALA A 280 -4.44 8.43 11.78
N GLY A 281 -5.67 8.81 12.13
CA GLY A 281 -6.20 10.15 11.85
C GLY A 281 -5.41 11.27 12.53
N LEU A 282 -5.01 11.10 13.78
CA LEU A 282 -4.19 12.08 14.52
C LEU A 282 -2.79 12.21 13.95
N LEU A 283 -2.18 11.09 13.53
CA LEU A 283 -0.87 11.10 12.89
C LEU A 283 -0.91 11.90 11.58
N ILE A 284 -1.93 11.72 10.76
CA ILE A 284 -2.07 12.50 9.52
C ILE A 284 -2.20 14.00 9.84
N ASP A 285 -3.00 14.37 10.84
CA ASP A 285 -3.19 15.77 11.25
C ASP A 285 -1.88 16.41 11.70
N GLN A 286 -1.02 15.67 12.39
CA GLN A 286 0.28 16.15 12.86
C GLN A 286 1.18 16.66 11.73
N PHE A 287 1.10 16.07 10.54
CA PHE A 287 1.97 16.41 9.42
C PHE A 287 1.35 17.33 8.36
N GLN A 288 0.15 17.87 8.58
CA GLN A 288 -0.54 18.72 7.60
C GLN A 288 0.29 19.96 7.20
N GLU A 289 1.02 20.55 8.15
CA GLU A 289 1.88 21.70 7.86
C GLU A 289 3.07 21.32 6.95
N ASP A 290 3.65 20.15 7.13
CA ASP A 290 4.75 19.64 6.32
C ASP A 290 4.30 19.27 4.90
N VAL A 291 3.08 18.74 4.80
CA VAL A 291 2.41 18.52 3.50
C VAL A 291 2.17 19.85 2.80
N ALA A 292 1.66 20.87 3.50
CA ALA A 292 1.42 22.19 2.92
C ALA A 292 2.71 22.87 2.45
N LYS A 293 3.84 22.67 3.14
CA LYS A 293 5.17 23.13 2.73
C LYS A 293 5.74 22.29 1.58
N GLY A 294 5.18 21.11 1.33
CA GLY A 294 5.67 20.13 0.36
C GLY A 294 6.96 19.44 0.79
N ASP A 295 7.28 19.41 2.06
CA ASP A 295 8.39 18.64 2.64
C ASP A 295 8.01 17.16 2.78
N LEU A 296 6.73 16.90 3.11
CA LEU A 296 6.11 15.59 3.13
C LEU A 296 5.09 15.48 1.99
N VAL A 297 5.09 14.31 1.34
CA VAL A 297 4.15 13.98 0.26
C VAL A 297 3.49 12.64 0.56
N TRP A 298 2.16 12.64 0.67
CA TRP A 298 1.41 11.39 0.69
C TRP A 298 1.37 10.82 -0.73
N ALA A 299 1.87 9.59 -0.91
CA ALA A 299 1.90 8.93 -2.21
C ALA A 299 1.81 7.41 -2.03
N THR A 300 1.00 6.73 -2.84
CA THR A 300 0.98 5.26 -2.86
C THR A 300 2.31 4.71 -3.38
N LEU A 301 2.59 3.45 -3.11
CA LEU A 301 3.85 2.80 -3.55
C LEU A 301 4.03 2.88 -5.07
N THR A 302 2.96 2.71 -5.85
CA THR A 302 3.00 2.88 -7.30
C THR A 302 3.35 4.32 -7.70
N GLU A 303 2.76 5.31 -7.03
CA GLU A 303 3.04 6.72 -7.28
C GLU A 303 4.49 7.07 -6.88
N MET A 304 4.99 6.54 -5.77
CA MET A 304 6.40 6.70 -5.37
C MET A 304 7.34 6.21 -6.47
N VAL A 305 7.09 5.01 -7.03
CA VAL A 305 7.89 4.46 -8.14
C VAL A 305 7.79 5.35 -9.38
N ARG A 306 6.60 5.84 -9.72
CA ARG A 306 6.38 6.73 -10.86
C ARG A 306 7.16 8.03 -10.71
N VAL A 307 7.06 8.69 -9.56
CA VAL A 307 7.75 9.95 -9.24
C VAL A 307 9.27 9.75 -9.22
N TRP A 308 9.75 8.66 -8.62
CA TRP A 308 11.18 8.34 -8.60
C TRP A 308 11.77 8.22 -10.00
N ARG A 309 11.03 7.60 -10.94
CA ARG A 309 11.46 7.50 -12.34
C ARG A 309 11.41 8.84 -13.06
N ALA A 310 10.31 9.57 -12.91
CA ALA A 310 10.04 10.78 -13.67
C ALA A 310 10.86 11.99 -13.17
N ASP A 311 10.87 12.17 -11.84
CA ASP A 311 11.33 13.42 -11.24
C ASP A 311 12.71 13.31 -10.56
N TYR A 312 13.10 12.09 -10.13
CA TYR A 312 14.39 11.82 -9.50
C TYR A 312 15.36 11.05 -10.42
N GLY A 313 15.00 10.88 -11.71
CA GLY A 313 15.88 10.28 -12.73
C GLY A 313 16.30 8.85 -12.39
N SER A 314 15.49 8.11 -11.66
CA SER A 314 15.80 6.76 -11.17
C SER A 314 17.09 6.69 -10.34
N THR A 315 17.42 7.77 -9.65
CA THR A 315 18.64 7.84 -8.82
C THR A 315 18.40 7.08 -7.50
N PRO A 316 19.17 6.03 -7.21
CA PRO A 316 18.92 5.20 -6.04
C PRO A 316 19.26 5.93 -4.74
N LEU A 317 18.50 5.62 -3.70
CA LEU A 317 18.82 5.95 -2.32
C LEU A 317 18.60 4.72 -1.47
N ILE A 318 19.55 4.42 -0.59
CA ILE A 318 19.48 3.40 0.43
C ILE A 318 20.09 4.01 1.67
N THR A 319 19.30 4.31 2.67
CA THR A 319 19.79 4.97 3.88
C THR A 319 18.97 4.55 5.09
N HIS A 320 19.62 4.53 6.25
CA HIS A 320 19.03 4.31 7.57
C HIS A 320 19.11 5.64 8.33
N PRO A 321 18.07 6.47 8.26
CA PRO A 321 18.05 7.82 8.84
C PRO A 321 18.12 7.81 10.36
#